data_1d475062472c1f76742298cc0acbd1da
#
_entry.id   1d475062472c1f76742298cc0acbd1da
#
_cell.length_a   1.000
_cell.length_b   1.000
_cell.length_c   1.000
_cell.angle_alpha   90.00
_cell.angle_beta   90.00
_cell.angle_gamma   90.00
#
_symmetry.space_group_name_H-M   'P 1'
#
loop_
_entity.id
_entity.type
_entity.pdbx_description
1 polymer ?
#
loop_
_entity_poly.entity_id
_entity_poly.type
_entity_poly.pdbx_seq_one_letter_code
_entity_poly.pdbx_strand_id
1 'polypeptide(L)'
;MINKAIITGGAGLVGQYLARYLASKDVDVLCIGRSNLSQVDVNKKFGKGVTYLQLEMKYISELDEKIDNINWQPGHNCIFYHFAWSGAQRLTDGSAEVQLENVTFSSMAIKTAKNIGCSKFINSGTIEETYAEWHLDQGSKFISSQSNYAIAKLASRDMCLMTAYLEKIDYIHTRL
;
A
#
# COMPACT_ATOMS: atom_id res chain seq x y z
N MET A 1 -14.11 3.57 -16.35
CA MET A 1 -12.72 3.23 -16.75
C MET A 1 -11.78 3.91 -15.77
N ILE A 2 -10.76 3.22 -15.25
CA ILE A 2 -9.76 3.81 -14.35
C ILE A 2 -8.95 4.81 -15.16
N ASN A 3 -8.78 6.02 -14.65
CA ASN A 3 -7.96 7.03 -15.30
C ASN A 3 -6.84 7.57 -14.39
N LYS A 4 -6.88 7.26 -13.09
CA LYS A 4 -5.87 7.65 -12.11
C LYS A 4 -5.56 6.54 -11.12
N ALA A 5 -4.33 6.48 -10.66
CA ALA A 5 -3.88 5.52 -9.66
C ALA A 5 -2.89 6.15 -8.67
N ILE A 6 -3.06 5.85 -7.40
CA ILE A 6 -2.07 6.13 -6.35
C ILE A 6 -1.44 4.82 -5.93
N ILE A 7 -0.13 4.77 -5.82
CA ILE A 7 0.62 3.55 -5.46
C ILE A 7 1.58 3.86 -4.33
N THR A 8 1.25 3.45 -3.10
CA THR A 8 2.21 3.48 -1.99
C THR A 8 3.19 2.32 -2.11
N GLY A 9 4.43 2.51 -1.65
CA GLY A 9 5.48 1.54 -1.93
C GLY A 9 5.84 1.47 -3.41
N GLY A 10 5.53 2.52 -4.17
CA GLY A 10 5.75 2.60 -5.62
C GLY A 10 7.17 2.34 -6.05
N ALA A 11 8.17 2.66 -5.20
CA ALA A 11 9.58 2.40 -5.50
C ALA A 11 10.00 0.92 -5.28
N GLY A 12 9.16 0.09 -4.65
CA GLY A 12 9.36 -1.34 -4.49
C GLY A 12 9.12 -2.14 -5.79
N LEU A 13 9.44 -3.45 -5.76
CA LEU A 13 9.36 -4.31 -6.94
C LEU A 13 7.96 -4.29 -7.58
N VAL A 14 6.93 -4.67 -6.83
CA VAL A 14 5.55 -4.75 -7.35
C VAL A 14 5.03 -3.39 -7.75
N GLY A 15 5.21 -2.36 -6.90
CA GLY A 15 4.72 -1.02 -7.15
C GLY A 15 5.30 -0.40 -8.41
N GLN A 16 6.59 -0.57 -8.65
CA GLN A 16 7.23 0.00 -9.85
C GLN A 16 6.76 -0.68 -11.15
N TYR A 17 6.53 -2.00 -11.14
CA TYR A 17 6.01 -2.69 -12.32
C TYR A 17 4.57 -2.33 -12.60
N LEU A 18 3.74 -2.22 -11.56
CA LEU A 18 2.35 -1.76 -11.71
C LEU A 18 2.30 -0.33 -12.24
N ALA A 19 3.12 0.57 -11.70
CA ALA A 19 3.18 1.96 -12.15
C ALA A 19 3.51 2.06 -13.64
N ARG A 20 4.52 1.35 -14.12
CA ARG A 20 4.89 1.30 -15.54
C ARG A 20 3.75 0.75 -16.39
N TYR A 21 3.11 -0.32 -15.95
CA TYR A 21 2.01 -0.93 -16.68
C TYR A 21 0.83 0.01 -16.81
N LEU A 22 0.41 0.64 -15.71
CA LEU A 22 -0.72 1.57 -15.72
C LEU A 22 -0.41 2.81 -16.58
N ALA A 23 0.78 3.39 -16.44
CA ALA A 23 1.19 4.51 -17.29
C ALA A 23 1.21 4.15 -18.78
N SER A 24 1.58 2.91 -19.14
CA SER A 24 1.50 2.42 -20.53
C SER A 24 0.07 2.25 -21.07
N LYS A 25 -0.92 2.34 -20.18
CA LYS A 25 -2.36 2.31 -20.50
C LYS A 25 -3.02 3.69 -20.33
N ASP A 26 -2.22 4.74 -20.40
CA ASP A 26 -2.67 6.14 -20.28
C ASP A 26 -3.37 6.46 -18.95
N VAL A 27 -3.06 5.70 -17.89
CA VAL A 27 -3.48 6.02 -16.52
C VAL A 27 -2.48 7.00 -15.92
N ASP A 28 -2.97 8.11 -15.38
CA ASP A 28 -2.16 9.08 -14.62
C ASP A 28 -1.80 8.47 -13.24
N VAL A 29 -0.51 8.25 -13.00
CA VAL A 29 -0.03 7.50 -11.85
C VAL A 29 0.76 8.37 -10.90
N LEU A 30 0.35 8.38 -9.63
CA LEU A 30 1.11 8.94 -8.51
C LEU A 30 1.74 7.81 -7.69
N CYS A 31 3.06 7.71 -7.73
CA CYS A 31 3.83 6.81 -6.87
C CYS A 31 4.25 7.51 -5.58
N ILE A 32 4.06 6.85 -4.45
CA ILE A 32 4.44 7.32 -3.12
C ILE A 32 5.51 6.40 -2.53
N GLY A 33 6.56 6.99 -2.00
CA GLY A 33 7.63 6.26 -1.33
C GLY A 33 8.48 7.15 -0.43
N ARG A 34 9.26 6.53 0.46
CA ARG A 34 10.09 7.24 1.45
C ARG A 34 11.39 7.81 0.90
N SER A 35 11.87 7.27 -0.23
CA SER A 35 13.14 7.67 -0.82
C SER A 35 13.02 9.03 -1.50
N ASN A 36 14.06 9.86 -1.37
CA ASN A 36 14.17 11.05 -2.20
C ASN A 36 14.69 10.64 -3.59
N LEU A 37 13.89 10.85 -4.62
CA LEU A 37 14.22 10.52 -6.01
C LEU A 37 14.29 11.81 -6.85
N SER A 38 15.38 11.97 -7.60
CA SER A 38 15.44 13.01 -8.63
C SER A 38 14.48 12.69 -9.79
N GLN A 39 14.10 13.70 -10.58
CA GLN A 39 13.25 13.46 -11.76
C GLN A 39 13.88 12.48 -12.75
N VAL A 40 15.21 12.46 -12.83
CA VAL A 40 15.96 11.51 -13.67
C VAL A 40 15.77 10.08 -13.16
N ASP A 41 15.86 9.87 -11.82
CA ASP A 41 15.65 8.57 -11.22
C ASP A 41 14.19 8.10 -11.34
N VAL A 42 13.22 9.02 -11.22
CA VAL A 42 11.80 8.75 -11.45
C VAL A 42 11.59 8.24 -12.87
N ASN A 43 12.09 8.97 -13.87
CA ASN A 43 11.96 8.57 -15.28
C ASN A 43 12.65 7.23 -15.59
N LYS A 44 13.83 6.99 -15.01
CA LYS A 44 14.56 5.73 -15.16
C LYS A 44 13.81 4.56 -14.51
N LYS A 45 13.23 4.79 -13.33
CA LYS A 45 12.56 3.77 -12.53
C LYS A 45 11.19 3.43 -13.07
N PHE A 46 10.38 4.42 -13.41
CA PHE A 46 8.96 4.26 -13.74
C PHE A 46 8.63 4.48 -15.22
N GLY A 47 9.52 5.11 -15.97
CA GLY A 47 9.22 5.60 -17.31
C GLY A 47 8.57 7.00 -17.28
N LYS A 48 8.11 7.45 -18.44
CA LYS A 48 7.41 8.74 -18.59
C LYS A 48 5.96 8.61 -18.11
N GLY A 49 5.38 9.69 -17.61
CA GLY A 49 3.95 9.74 -17.22
C GLY A 49 3.66 9.26 -15.80
N VAL A 50 4.68 9.07 -14.97
CA VAL A 50 4.51 8.77 -13.54
C VAL A 50 5.01 9.95 -12.72
N THR A 51 4.15 10.44 -11.84
CA THR A 51 4.52 11.43 -10.81
C THR A 51 5.01 10.67 -9.57
N TYR A 52 6.03 11.20 -8.90
CA TYR A 52 6.54 10.62 -7.67
C TYR A 52 6.47 11.64 -6.53
N LEU A 53 5.93 11.21 -5.40
CA LEU A 53 5.85 12.00 -4.17
C LEU A 53 6.63 11.29 -3.05
N GLN A 54 7.58 12.00 -2.46
CA GLN A 54 8.25 11.51 -1.25
C GLN A 54 7.33 11.70 -0.05
N LEU A 55 6.90 10.58 0.54
CA LEU A 55 6.10 10.57 1.77
C LEU A 55 6.30 9.25 2.51
N GLU A 56 6.61 9.33 3.80
CA GLU A 56 6.63 8.17 4.70
C GLU A 56 5.21 7.82 5.15
N MET A 57 4.95 6.53 5.37
CA MET A 57 3.61 6.05 5.72
C MET A 57 3.04 6.63 7.01
N LYS A 58 3.89 6.98 7.97
CA LYS A 58 3.46 7.65 9.21
C LYS A 58 2.78 9.01 8.98
N TYR A 59 3.04 9.63 7.82
CA TYR A 59 2.46 10.90 7.39
C TYR A 59 1.39 10.73 6.32
N ILE A 60 0.88 9.52 6.09
CA ILE A 60 -0.07 9.26 5.00
C ILE A 60 -1.35 10.12 5.10
N SER A 61 -1.75 10.51 6.30
CA SER A 61 -2.89 11.41 6.50
C SER A 61 -2.68 12.84 5.97
N GLU A 62 -1.42 13.24 5.71
CA GLU A 62 -1.09 14.54 5.09
C GLU A 62 -1.14 14.48 3.55
N LEU A 63 -1.50 13.34 2.97
CA LEU A 63 -1.45 13.14 1.51
C LEU A 63 -2.30 14.14 0.76
N ASP A 64 -3.45 14.51 1.29
CA ASP A 64 -4.37 15.49 0.68
C ASP A 64 -3.65 16.83 0.42
N GLU A 65 -3.05 17.40 1.46
CA GLU A 65 -2.26 18.62 1.34
C GLU A 65 -1.07 18.47 0.39
N LYS A 66 -0.39 17.32 0.43
CA LYS A 66 0.79 17.07 -0.40
C LYS A 66 0.47 16.97 -1.89
N ILE A 67 -0.67 16.36 -2.25
CA ILE A 67 -1.10 16.26 -3.64
C ILE A 67 -1.58 17.61 -4.18
N ASP A 68 -2.21 18.43 -3.35
CA ASP A 68 -2.61 19.80 -3.72
C ASP A 68 -1.37 20.65 -4.06
N ASN A 69 -0.31 20.54 -3.28
CA ASN A 69 0.94 21.27 -3.50
C ASN A 69 1.63 20.94 -4.84
N ILE A 70 1.37 19.77 -5.41
CA ILE A 70 1.88 19.34 -6.72
C ILE A 70 0.82 19.43 -7.82
N ASN A 71 -0.36 19.99 -7.54
CA ASN A 71 -1.52 20.11 -8.45
C ASN A 71 -1.96 18.75 -9.03
N TRP A 72 -1.87 17.67 -8.24
CA TRP A 72 -2.34 16.35 -8.65
C TRP A 72 -3.66 16.03 -7.96
N GLN A 73 -4.73 15.77 -8.74
CA GLN A 73 -6.08 15.57 -8.21
C GLN A 73 -6.57 14.16 -8.52
N PRO A 74 -6.92 13.30 -7.52
CA PRO A 74 -7.30 11.91 -7.76
C PRO A 74 -8.62 11.76 -8.54
N GLY A 75 -9.70 12.36 -8.06
CA GLY A 75 -11.03 12.22 -8.69
C GLY A 75 -11.68 10.82 -8.48
N HIS A 76 -12.95 10.71 -8.86
CA HIS A 76 -13.78 9.52 -8.59
C HIS A 76 -13.36 8.22 -9.29
N ASN A 77 -12.52 8.28 -10.31
CA ASN A 77 -12.01 7.11 -11.02
C ASN A 77 -10.59 6.72 -10.60
N CYS A 78 -10.15 7.21 -9.44
CA CYS A 78 -8.85 6.88 -8.87
C CYS A 78 -8.92 5.59 -8.05
N ILE A 79 -7.94 4.72 -8.25
CA ILE A 79 -7.73 3.53 -7.41
C ILE A 79 -6.48 3.71 -6.57
N PHE A 80 -6.59 3.39 -5.28
CA PHE A 80 -5.47 3.43 -4.34
C PHE A 80 -4.90 2.01 -4.16
N TYR A 81 -3.64 1.81 -4.57
CA TYR A 81 -2.89 0.57 -4.39
C TYR A 81 -1.92 0.71 -3.23
N HIS A 82 -2.05 -0.15 -2.22
CA HIS A 82 -1.22 -0.09 -1.02
C HIS A 82 -0.24 -1.26 -0.96
N PHE A 83 1.02 -0.98 -1.34
CA PHE A 83 2.14 -1.94 -1.28
C PHE A 83 3.22 -1.54 -0.27
N ALA A 84 3.08 -0.39 0.39
CA ALA A 84 4.03 0.07 1.38
C ALA A 84 3.98 -0.84 2.61
N TRP A 85 5.13 -1.41 2.98
CA TRP A 85 5.30 -2.22 4.16
C TRP A 85 6.75 -2.15 4.64
N SER A 86 6.98 -1.86 5.91
CA SER A 86 8.31 -1.83 6.52
C SER A 86 8.65 -3.19 7.16
N GLY A 87 9.95 -3.52 7.23
CA GLY A 87 10.40 -4.77 7.86
C GLY A 87 10.18 -6.04 7.03
N ALA A 88 9.83 -5.92 5.73
CA ALA A 88 9.62 -7.07 4.85
C ALA A 88 10.87 -7.53 4.10
N GLN A 89 11.96 -6.77 4.14
CA GLN A 89 13.20 -7.11 3.43
C GLN A 89 13.89 -8.35 3.99
N ARG A 90 13.67 -8.60 5.28
CA ARG A 90 14.07 -9.85 5.95
C ARG A 90 12.85 -10.30 6.72
N LEU A 91 12.21 -11.34 6.25
CA LEU A 91 11.03 -11.92 6.91
C LEU A 91 11.29 -12.34 8.36
N THR A 92 12.57 -12.50 8.72
CA THR A 92 13.04 -12.85 10.05
C THR A 92 13.20 -11.66 11.01
N ASP A 93 13.26 -10.44 10.52
CA ASP A 93 13.57 -9.23 11.32
C ASP A 93 12.34 -8.44 11.74
N GLY A 94 11.15 -9.01 11.59
CA GLY A 94 9.93 -8.30 11.92
C GLY A 94 9.77 -8.10 13.42
N SER A 95 10.27 -6.96 13.96
CA SER A 95 9.87 -6.59 15.32
C SER A 95 8.36 -6.40 15.37
N ALA A 96 7.74 -6.79 16.48
CA ALA A 96 6.29 -6.65 16.65
C ALA A 96 5.86 -5.20 16.48
N GLU A 97 6.65 -4.26 16.97
CA GLU A 97 6.38 -2.82 16.89
C GLU A 97 6.28 -2.35 15.44
N VAL A 98 7.29 -2.66 14.61
CA VAL A 98 7.31 -2.28 13.20
C VAL A 98 6.14 -2.91 12.44
N GLN A 99 5.80 -4.17 12.75
CA GLN A 99 4.70 -4.85 12.10
C GLN A 99 3.33 -4.26 12.50
N LEU A 100 3.14 -3.88 13.78
CA LEU A 100 1.92 -3.21 14.25
C LEU A 100 1.77 -1.80 13.67
N GLU A 101 2.87 -1.04 13.52
CA GLU A 101 2.84 0.25 12.83
C GLU A 101 2.31 0.11 11.39
N ASN A 102 2.74 -0.92 10.66
CA ASN A 102 2.25 -1.17 9.30
C ASN A 102 0.72 -1.40 9.28
N VAL A 103 0.16 -2.12 10.25
CA VAL A 103 -1.29 -2.33 10.38
C VAL A 103 -2.01 -0.98 10.56
N THR A 104 -1.48 -0.15 11.46
CA THR A 104 -2.03 1.18 11.73
C THR A 104 -1.99 2.06 10.48
N PHE A 105 -0.84 2.12 9.80
CA PHE A 105 -0.68 2.94 8.60
C PHE A 105 -1.54 2.46 7.43
N SER A 106 -1.76 1.16 7.31
CA SER A 106 -2.68 0.61 6.29
C SER A 106 -4.11 1.09 6.51
N SER A 107 -4.59 1.08 7.76
CA SER A 107 -5.93 1.60 8.11
C SER A 107 -6.02 3.12 7.90
N MET A 108 -4.97 3.88 8.23
CA MET A 108 -4.90 5.31 7.94
C MET A 108 -4.95 5.58 6.43
N ALA A 109 -4.23 4.78 5.64
CA ALA A 109 -4.21 4.92 4.18
C ALA A 109 -5.59 4.74 3.55
N ILE A 110 -6.44 3.85 4.08
CA ILE A 110 -7.84 3.69 3.62
C ILE A 110 -8.64 4.97 3.86
N LYS A 111 -8.56 5.55 5.08
CA LYS A 111 -9.25 6.81 5.40
C LYS A 111 -8.79 7.93 4.49
N THR A 112 -7.48 8.03 4.30
CA THR A 112 -6.89 9.01 3.38
C THR A 112 -7.38 8.80 1.94
N ALA A 113 -7.37 7.56 1.44
CA ALA A 113 -7.86 7.24 0.09
C ALA A 113 -9.32 7.66 -0.09
N LYS A 114 -10.17 7.44 0.92
CA LYS A 114 -11.56 7.90 0.91
C LYS A 114 -11.66 9.41 0.89
N ASN A 115 -10.94 10.10 1.77
CA ASN A 115 -10.99 11.55 1.92
C ASN A 115 -10.60 12.28 0.63
N ILE A 116 -9.56 11.79 -0.06
CA ILE A 116 -9.12 12.34 -1.35
C ILE A 116 -9.97 11.89 -2.55
N GLY A 117 -11.03 11.12 -2.33
CA GLY A 117 -12.01 10.77 -3.36
C GLY A 117 -11.68 9.53 -4.19
N CYS A 118 -10.77 8.66 -3.76
CA CYS A 118 -10.55 7.38 -4.42
C CYS A 118 -11.80 6.49 -4.30
N SER A 119 -12.12 5.78 -5.38
CA SER A 119 -13.28 4.89 -5.44
C SER A 119 -13.02 3.50 -4.86
N LYS A 120 -11.74 3.08 -4.86
CA LYS A 120 -11.35 1.73 -4.45
C LYS A 120 -9.98 1.74 -3.80
N PHE A 121 -9.82 0.86 -2.80
CA PHE A 121 -8.55 0.56 -2.13
C PHE A 121 -8.15 -0.90 -2.34
N ILE A 122 -6.94 -1.13 -2.85
CA ILE A 122 -6.39 -2.46 -3.06
C ILE A 122 -5.20 -2.65 -2.13
N ASN A 123 -5.33 -3.56 -1.18
CA ASN A 123 -4.31 -3.89 -0.19
C ASN A 123 -3.50 -5.12 -0.60
N SER A 124 -2.19 -5.03 -0.49
CA SER A 124 -1.29 -6.15 -0.74
C SER A 124 -1.17 -7.04 0.49
N GLY A 125 -1.66 -8.25 0.40
CA GLY A 125 -1.39 -9.34 1.33
C GLY A 125 -0.20 -10.20 0.91
N THR A 126 -0.11 -11.39 1.48
CA THR A 126 0.98 -12.35 1.26
C THR A 126 0.48 -13.79 1.40
N ILE A 127 1.15 -14.72 0.72
CA ILE A 127 0.88 -16.17 0.88
C ILE A 127 1.14 -16.63 2.33
N GLU A 128 2.00 -15.94 3.08
CA GLU A 128 2.29 -16.24 4.48
C GLU A 128 1.04 -16.16 5.38
N GLU A 129 0.04 -15.38 4.99
CA GLU A 129 -1.25 -15.32 5.68
C GLU A 129 -1.94 -16.69 5.70
N THR A 130 -1.86 -17.45 4.60
CA THR A 130 -2.45 -18.79 4.52
C THR A 130 -1.80 -19.76 5.49
N TYR A 131 -0.48 -19.68 5.63
CA TYR A 131 0.24 -20.50 6.61
C TYR A 131 -0.12 -20.10 8.04
N ALA A 132 -0.23 -18.80 8.32
CA ALA A 132 -0.63 -18.32 9.64
C ALA A 132 -2.05 -18.77 10.00
N GLU A 133 -3.02 -18.64 9.10
CA GLU A 133 -4.39 -19.13 9.27
C GLU A 133 -4.40 -20.64 9.56
N TRP A 134 -3.69 -21.43 8.78
CA TRP A 134 -3.64 -22.86 8.97
C TRP A 134 -3.05 -23.26 10.33
N HIS A 135 -1.96 -22.64 10.75
CA HIS A 135 -1.35 -22.90 12.07
C HIS A 135 -2.25 -22.50 13.23
N LEU A 136 -2.97 -21.39 13.13
CA LEU A 136 -3.93 -20.94 14.14
C LEU A 136 -5.08 -21.94 14.27
N ASP A 137 -5.63 -22.40 13.16
CA ASP A 137 -6.74 -23.36 13.12
C ASP A 137 -6.36 -24.72 13.70
N GLN A 138 -5.13 -25.17 13.50
CA GLN A 138 -4.65 -26.44 14.04
C GLN A 138 -4.23 -26.36 15.51
N GLY A 139 -4.29 -25.18 16.14
CA GLY A 139 -3.81 -24.96 17.49
C GLY A 139 -2.32 -25.25 17.67
N SER A 140 -1.56 -25.30 16.58
CA SER A 140 -0.13 -25.58 16.62
C SER A 140 0.63 -24.40 17.20
N LYS A 141 1.73 -24.72 17.92
CA LYS A 141 2.62 -23.67 18.40
C LYS A 141 3.34 -23.03 17.23
N PHE A 142 3.15 -21.76 17.10
CA PHE A 142 3.76 -20.99 16.03
C PHE A 142 5.24 -20.78 16.31
N ILE A 143 6.10 -21.35 15.49
CA ILE A 143 7.55 -21.27 15.67
C ILE A 143 8.20 -20.90 14.33
N SER A 144 7.75 -19.82 13.72
CA SER A 144 8.43 -19.30 12.54
C SER A 144 8.88 -17.87 12.83
N SER A 145 10.10 -17.56 12.42
CA SER A 145 10.62 -16.20 12.47
C SER A 145 9.81 -15.19 11.64
N GLN A 146 8.93 -15.68 10.78
CA GLN A 146 8.04 -14.90 9.94
C GLN A 146 6.66 -14.64 10.59
N SER A 147 6.41 -15.18 11.77
CA SER A 147 5.09 -15.17 12.40
C SER A 147 4.55 -13.76 12.64
N ASN A 148 5.38 -12.83 13.13
CA ASN A 148 4.96 -11.45 13.36
C ASN A 148 4.54 -10.77 12.05
N TYR A 149 5.25 -10.99 10.97
CA TYR A 149 4.91 -10.47 9.65
C TYR A 149 3.57 -11.04 9.16
N ALA A 150 3.41 -12.37 9.19
CA ALA A 150 2.20 -13.04 8.72
C ALA A 150 0.97 -12.65 9.56
N ILE A 151 1.11 -12.61 10.89
CA ILE A 151 0.05 -12.18 11.81
C ILE A 151 -0.33 -10.72 11.56
N ALA A 152 0.65 -9.84 11.38
CA ALA A 152 0.38 -8.44 11.08
C ALA A 152 -0.31 -8.25 9.72
N LYS A 153 0.05 -9.05 8.72
CA LYS A 153 -0.65 -9.05 7.41
C LYS A 153 -2.11 -9.49 7.55
N LEU A 154 -2.40 -10.55 8.33
CA LEU A 154 -3.76 -10.94 8.67
C LEU A 154 -4.51 -9.83 9.41
N ALA A 155 -3.91 -9.27 10.45
CA ALA A 155 -4.49 -8.17 11.19
C ALA A 155 -4.77 -6.95 10.29
N SER A 156 -3.83 -6.62 9.39
CA SER A 156 -4.02 -5.55 8.40
C SER A 156 -5.18 -5.85 7.46
N ARG A 157 -5.33 -7.09 6.97
CA ARG A 157 -6.46 -7.50 6.14
C ARG A 157 -7.79 -7.20 6.83
N ASP A 158 -7.94 -7.70 8.06
CA ASP A 158 -9.21 -7.63 8.77
C ASP A 158 -9.53 -6.20 9.25
N MET A 159 -8.53 -5.49 9.76
CA MET A 159 -8.67 -4.08 10.14
C MET A 159 -8.98 -3.19 8.94
N CYS A 160 -8.31 -3.43 7.81
CA CYS A 160 -8.57 -2.69 6.58
C CYS A 160 -9.96 -2.98 6.00
N LEU A 161 -10.42 -4.23 6.04
CA LEU A 161 -11.76 -4.61 5.60
C LEU A 161 -12.83 -3.87 6.42
N MET A 162 -12.69 -3.87 7.75
CA MET A 162 -13.62 -3.16 8.62
C MET A 162 -13.57 -1.64 8.42
N THR A 163 -12.35 -1.07 8.30
CA THR A 163 -12.18 0.36 8.05
C THR A 163 -12.83 0.75 6.71
N ALA A 164 -12.60 -0.02 5.66
CA ALA A 164 -13.19 0.23 4.35
C ALA A 164 -14.73 0.18 4.36
N TYR A 165 -15.29 -0.76 5.13
CA TYR A 165 -16.75 -0.84 5.34
C TYR A 165 -17.30 0.41 6.02
N LEU A 166 -16.65 0.89 7.08
CA LEU A 166 -17.05 2.09 7.81
C LEU A 166 -16.92 3.35 6.97
N GLU A 167 -15.85 3.47 6.20
CA GLU A 167 -15.58 4.61 5.31
C GLU A 167 -16.35 4.53 3.98
N LYS A 168 -17.04 3.42 3.72
CA LYS A 168 -17.79 3.20 2.45
C LYS A 168 -16.91 3.37 1.21
N ILE A 169 -15.78 2.68 1.19
CA ILE A 169 -14.87 2.57 0.04
C ILE A 169 -14.75 1.11 -0.38
N ASP A 170 -14.75 0.83 -1.68
CA ASP A 170 -14.53 -0.52 -2.20
C ASP A 170 -13.16 -1.03 -1.79
N TYR A 171 -13.09 -2.27 -1.28
CA TYR A 171 -11.88 -2.88 -0.78
C TYR A 171 -11.57 -4.23 -1.45
N ILE A 172 -10.34 -4.40 -1.86
CA ILE A 172 -9.81 -5.67 -2.36
C ILE A 172 -8.53 -6.00 -1.58
N HIS A 173 -8.45 -7.22 -1.07
CA HIS A 173 -7.22 -7.77 -0.51
C HIS A 173 -6.65 -8.82 -1.46
N THR A 174 -5.37 -8.68 -1.82
CA THR A 174 -4.66 -9.64 -2.68
C THR A 174 -3.68 -10.46 -1.86
N ARG A 175 -3.41 -11.69 -2.25
CA ARG A 175 -2.31 -12.50 -1.71
C ARG A 175 -1.28 -12.72 -2.81
N LEU A 176 -0.08 -12.17 -2.61
CA LEU A 176 1.04 -12.24 -3.54
C LEU A 176 2.07 -13.27 -3.08
#